data_e26527964a84d44b631e9476267e4ff3
#
_entry.id   e26527964a84d44b631e9476267e4ff3
#
_cell.length_a   1.000
_cell.length_b   1.000
_cell.length_c   1.000
_cell.angle_alpha   90.00
_cell.angle_beta   90.00
_cell.angle_gamma   90.00
#
_symmetry.space_group_name_H-M   'P 1'
#
loop_
_entity.id
_entity.type
_entity.pdbx_description
1 polymer ?
#
loop_
_entity_poly.entity_id
_entity_poly.type
_entity_poly.pdbx_seq_one_letter_code
_entity_poly.pdbx_strand_id
1 'polypeptide(L)'
;MEDKKYEINWLGLFIKVIVFVVAVLLIIWLISKLTLNKGLSIEENLKLFSDSSVEYFKKNLPEEGETSQVTLNQLIKWDYLKELKDKKGKTCDKENSKSTIVLEDNYYNIKTELKCNNETKTSEIKLGNSE
;
A
#
# COMPACT_ATOMS: atom_id res chain seq x y z
N MET A 1 -25.31 -28.69 48.78
CA MET A 1 -24.43 -28.88 48.32
C MET A 1 -24.05 -28.74 46.86
N GLU A 2 -24.99 -28.86 45.94
CA GLU A 2 -24.63 -28.58 44.55
C GLU A 2 -24.24 -27.14 44.34
N ASP A 3 -24.83 -26.26 45.09
CA ASP A 3 -24.57 -24.85 44.99
C ASP A 3 -23.09 -24.52 45.20
N LYS A 4 -22.46 -25.22 46.11
CA LYS A 4 -21.05 -24.99 46.40
C LYS A 4 -20.15 -25.35 45.22
N LYS A 5 -20.53 -26.35 44.48
CA LYS A 5 -19.76 -26.75 43.30
C LYS A 5 -19.79 -25.67 42.26
N TYR A 6 -20.91 -25.04 42.04
CA TYR A 6 -21.00 -23.97 41.05
C TYR A 6 -20.25 -22.74 41.50
N GLU A 7 -20.32 -22.44 42.79
CA GLU A 7 -19.63 -21.27 43.32
C GLU A 7 -18.13 -21.36 43.16
N ILE A 8 -17.57 -22.53 43.42
CA ILE A 8 -16.14 -22.73 43.33
C ILE A 8 -15.66 -22.48 41.93
N ASN A 9 -16.44 -22.89 40.94
CA ASN A 9 -16.03 -22.79 39.55
C ASN A 9 -16.17 -21.38 38.96
N TRP A 10 -16.91 -20.52 39.62
CA TRP A 10 -17.13 -19.17 39.12
C TRP A 10 -15.85 -18.40 38.95
N LEU A 11 -15.00 -18.36 39.98
CA LEU A 11 -13.74 -17.62 39.93
C LEU A 11 -12.79 -18.24 38.91
N GLY A 12 -12.70 -19.57 38.89
CA GLY A 12 -11.87 -20.26 37.94
C GLY A 12 -12.31 -20.02 36.51
N LEU A 13 -13.62 -20.07 36.28
CA LEU A 13 -14.17 -19.80 34.97
C LEU A 13 -13.88 -18.37 34.53
N PHE A 14 -14.04 -17.43 35.45
CA PHE A 14 -13.80 -16.02 35.14
C PHE A 14 -12.33 -15.78 34.74
N ILE A 15 -11.41 -16.37 35.49
CA ILE A 15 -9.98 -16.26 35.18
C ILE A 15 -9.67 -16.86 33.83
N LYS A 16 -10.25 -18.02 33.49
CA LYS A 16 -10.04 -18.65 32.20
C LYS A 16 -10.54 -17.78 31.06
N VAL A 17 -11.69 -17.13 31.24
CA VAL A 17 -12.21 -16.24 30.21
C VAL A 17 -11.30 -15.06 30.02
N ILE A 18 -10.81 -14.46 31.10
CA ILE A 18 -9.91 -13.32 31.02
C ILE A 18 -8.61 -13.71 30.31
N VAL A 19 -8.04 -14.85 30.66
CA VAL A 19 -6.80 -15.32 30.03
C VAL A 19 -7.03 -15.54 28.55
N PHE A 20 -8.15 -16.13 28.18
CA PHE A 20 -8.48 -16.36 26.78
C PHE A 20 -8.59 -15.05 26.00
N VAL A 21 -9.31 -14.08 26.56
CA VAL A 21 -9.50 -12.79 25.92
C VAL A 21 -8.15 -12.07 25.75
N VAL A 22 -7.32 -12.09 26.78
CA VAL A 22 -6.00 -11.47 26.70
C VAL A 22 -5.16 -12.15 25.63
N ALA A 23 -5.21 -13.49 25.56
CA ALA A 23 -4.45 -14.22 24.55
C ALA A 23 -4.88 -13.85 23.13
N VAL A 24 -6.20 -13.75 22.92
CA VAL A 24 -6.74 -13.36 21.60
C VAL A 24 -6.29 -11.96 21.24
N LEU A 25 -6.38 -11.03 22.18
CA LEU A 25 -5.97 -9.65 21.95
C LEU A 25 -4.47 -9.55 21.62
N LEU A 26 -3.66 -10.34 22.32
CA LEU A 26 -2.22 -10.36 22.03
C LEU A 26 -1.94 -10.89 20.62
N ILE A 27 -2.66 -11.92 20.21
CA ILE A 27 -2.48 -12.48 18.87
C ILE A 27 -2.87 -11.44 17.83
N ILE A 28 -4.01 -10.77 18.01
CA ILE A 28 -4.45 -9.73 17.09
C ILE A 28 -3.42 -8.59 17.04
N TRP A 29 -2.91 -8.20 18.18
CA TRP A 29 -1.92 -7.14 18.25
C TRP A 29 -0.64 -7.50 17.51
N LEU A 30 -0.17 -8.75 17.71
CA LEU A 30 1.04 -9.22 17.03
C LEU A 30 0.84 -9.28 15.52
N ILE A 31 -0.30 -9.79 15.08
CA ILE A 31 -0.60 -9.86 13.65
C ILE A 31 -0.65 -8.45 13.05
N SER A 32 -1.33 -7.53 13.73
CA SER A 32 -1.43 -6.15 13.27
C SER A 32 -0.06 -5.51 13.18
N LYS A 33 0.80 -5.74 14.17
CA LYS A 33 2.12 -5.17 14.17
C LYS A 33 2.96 -5.74 13.03
N LEU A 34 2.86 -7.04 12.77
CA LEU A 34 3.59 -7.68 11.69
C LEU A 34 3.11 -7.18 10.32
N THR A 35 1.81 -7.03 10.14
CA THR A 35 1.26 -6.59 8.86
C THR A 35 1.42 -5.10 8.64
N LEU A 36 1.32 -4.29 9.69
CA LEU A 36 1.45 -2.84 9.57
C LEU A 36 2.91 -2.40 9.42
N ASN A 37 3.83 -3.12 10.04
CA ASN A 37 5.25 -2.77 9.96
C ASN A 37 5.92 -3.31 8.71
N LYS A 38 5.33 -4.33 8.10
CA LYS A 38 5.86 -4.87 6.86
C LYS A 38 5.13 -4.22 5.70
N GLY A 39 5.87 -3.48 4.91
CA GLY A 39 5.31 -2.94 3.69
C GLY A 39 5.21 -4.01 2.62
N LEU A 40 5.02 -3.58 1.41
CA LEU A 40 4.87 -4.46 0.25
C LEU A 40 6.23 -4.66 -0.40
N SER A 41 6.33 -5.66 -1.27
CA SER A 41 7.50 -5.82 -2.09
C SER A 41 7.63 -4.64 -3.04
N ILE A 42 8.81 -4.44 -3.62
CA ILE A 42 9.00 -3.32 -4.52
C ILE A 42 8.11 -3.46 -5.76
N GLU A 43 7.86 -4.69 -6.21
CA GLU A 43 6.98 -4.95 -7.33
C GLU A 43 5.54 -4.56 -7.02
N GLU A 44 5.07 -4.87 -5.83
CA GLU A 44 3.72 -4.50 -5.41
C GLU A 44 3.58 -3.00 -5.23
N ASN A 45 4.60 -2.35 -4.65
CA ASN A 45 4.61 -0.90 -4.53
C ASN A 45 4.63 -0.23 -5.89
N LEU A 46 5.42 -0.77 -6.81
CA LEU A 46 5.50 -0.25 -8.16
C LEU A 46 4.14 -0.35 -8.86
N LYS A 47 3.43 -1.45 -8.67
CA LYS A 47 2.11 -1.61 -9.24
C LYS A 47 1.13 -0.58 -8.69
N LEU A 48 1.15 -0.35 -7.38
CA LEU A 48 0.29 0.65 -6.76
C LEU A 48 0.60 2.05 -7.30
N PHE A 49 1.86 2.38 -7.40
CA PHE A 49 2.29 3.66 -7.94
C PHE A 49 1.86 3.80 -9.39
N SER A 50 2.07 2.77 -10.18
CA SER A 50 1.71 2.76 -11.60
C SER A 50 0.20 2.92 -11.77
N ASP A 51 -0.58 2.16 -11.02
CA ASP A 51 -2.05 2.24 -11.12
C ASP A 51 -2.56 3.63 -10.73
N SER A 52 -1.99 4.21 -9.68
CA SER A 52 -2.36 5.56 -9.25
C SER A 52 -1.96 6.60 -10.28
N SER A 53 -0.82 6.41 -10.92
CA SER A 53 -0.36 7.30 -11.98
C SER A 53 -1.30 7.24 -13.18
N VAL A 54 -1.74 6.04 -13.54
CA VAL A 54 -2.70 5.87 -14.65
C VAL A 54 -3.99 6.63 -14.34
N GLU A 55 -4.50 6.51 -13.12
CA GLU A 55 -5.71 7.24 -12.74
C GLU A 55 -5.52 8.75 -12.82
N TYR A 56 -4.40 9.23 -12.36
CA TYR A 56 -4.10 10.66 -12.45
C TYR A 56 -4.03 11.13 -13.90
N PHE A 57 -3.30 10.39 -14.73
CA PHE A 57 -3.12 10.77 -16.12
C PHE A 57 -4.39 10.66 -16.95
N LYS A 58 -5.32 9.77 -16.58
CA LYS A 58 -6.60 9.68 -17.27
C LYS A 58 -7.38 11.00 -17.15
N LYS A 59 -7.16 11.73 -16.09
CA LYS A 59 -7.80 13.03 -15.87
C LYS A 59 -6.93 14.19 -16.36
N ASN A 60 -5.68 13.93 -16.68
CA ASN A 60 -4.71 14.97 -17.01
C ASN A 60 -3.86 14.54 -18.18
N LEU A 61 -4.50 14.15 -19.29
CA LEU A 61 -3.77 13.68 -20.46
C LEU A 61 -2.98 14.82 -21.11
N PRO A 62 -1.75 14.55 -21.53
CA PRO A 62 -0.98 15.56 -22.24
C PRO A 62 -1.47 15.71 -23.67
N GLU A 63 -1.22 16.87 -24.24
CA GLU A 63 -1.56 17.10 -25.63
C GLU A 63 -0.49 16.48 -26.51
N GLU A 64 -0.80 16.36 -27.80
CA GLU A 64 0.11 15.78 -28.77
C GLU A 64 1.44 16.51 -28.78
N GLY A 65 2.51 15.74 -28.67
CA GLY A 65 3.85 16.31 -28.64
C GLY A 65 4.32 16.76 -27.28
N GLU A 66 3.46 16.63 -26.27
CA GLU A 66 3.82 17.01 -24.90
C GLU A 66 4.04 15.79 -24.04
N THR A 67 4.81 15.98 -22.99
CA THR A 67 4.98 14.96 -21.94
C THR A 67 4.51 15.54 -20.63
N SER A 68 4.00 14.66 -19.77
CA SER A 68 3.59 15.04 -18.44
C SER A 68 4.23 14.13 -17.44
N GLN A 69 4.47 14.63 -16.25
CA GLN A 69 5.16 13.87 -15.21
C GLN A 69 4.51 14.13 -13.87
N VAL A 70 4.46 13.09 -13.04
CA VAL A 70 3.98 13.21 -11.67
C VAL A 70 4.92 12.45 -10.76
N THR A 71 5.19 12.99 -9.59
CA THR A 71 6.04 12.32 -8.61
C THR A 71 5.19 11.54 -7.63
N LEU A 72 5.80 10.58 -6.96
CA LEU A 72 5.14 9.82 -5.91
C LEU A 72 4.63 10.77 -4.81
N ASN A 73 5.43 11.78 -4.48
CA ASN A 73 5.05 12.75 -3.46
C ASN A 73 3.78 13.51 -3.85
N GLN A 74 3.64 13.87 -5.12
CA GLN A 74 2.45 14.56 -5.60
C GLN A 74 1.20 13.68 -5.51
N LEU A 75 1.32 12.41 -5.87
CA LEU A 75 0.19 11.49 -5.77
C LEU A 75 -0.26 11.28 -4.34
N ILE A 76 0.69 11.20 -3.41
CA ILE A 76 0.38 11.08 -2.00
C ILE A 76 -0.30 12.36 -1.50
N LYS A 77 0.23 13.50 -1.88
CA LYS A 77 -0.32 14.80 -1.48
C LYS A 77 -1.74 15.00 -1.98
N TRP A 78 -2.05 14.48 -3.15
CA TRP A 78 -3.38 14.62 -3.75
C TRP A 78 -4.31 13.45 -3.47
N ASP A 79 -3.95 12.61 -2.53
CA ASP A 79 -4.75 11.47 -2.07
C ASP A 79 -5.04 10.40 -3.12
N TYR A 80 -4.22 10.30 -4.14
CA TYR A 80 -4.31 9.19 -5.09
C TYR A 80 -3.71 7.93 -4.50
N LEU A 81 -2.83 8.08 -3.51
CA LEU A 81 -2.01 6.98 -3.04
C LEU A 81 -1.55 7.28 -1.62
N LYS A 82 -1.36 6.25 -0.83
CA LYS A 82 -0.76 6.39 0.50
C LYS A 82 0.73 6.16 0.40
N GLU A 83 1.47 6.54 1.44
CA GLU A 83 2.91 6.33 1.45
C GLU A 83 3.24 4.88 1.18
N LEU A 84 4.22 4.66 0.31
CA LEU A 84 4.68 3.32 -0.03
C LEU A 84 5.87 2.96 0.86
N LYS A 85 5.80 1.79 1.45
CA LYS A 85 6.86 1.29 2.34
C LYS A 85 7.34 -0.06 1.83
N ASP A 86 8.64 -0.29 1.95
CA ASP A 86 9.21 -1.56 1.57
C ASP A 86 8.92 -2.61 2.66
N LYS A 87 9.39 -3.83 2.46
CA LYS A 87 9.14 -4.91 3.41
C LYS A 87 9.76 -4.68 4.77
N LYS A 88 10.73 -3.79 4.86
CA LYS A 88 11.36 -3.43 6.12
C LYS A 88 10.67 -2.27 6.82
N GLY A 89 9.62 -1.74 6.20
CA GLY A 89 8.88 -0.62 6.75
C GLY A 89 9.45 0.75 6.44
N LYS A 90 10.46 0.81 5.60
CA LYS A 90 11.05 2.09 5.21
C LYS A 90 10.27 2.70 4.06
N THR A 91 10.04 3.99 4.14
CA THR A 91 9.29 4.71 3.11
C THR A 91 10.09 4.78 1.82
N CYS A 92 9.43 4.51 0.69
CA CYS A 92 10.05 4.67 -0.61
C CYS A 92 10.33 6.14 -0.88
N ASP A 93 11.30 6.42 -1.76
CA ASP A 93 11.71 7.78 -2.08
C ASP A 93 10.60 8.49 -2.84
N LYS A 94 9.96 9.44 -2.19
CA LYS A 94 8.83 10.16 -2.77
C LYS A 94 9.25 11.21 -3.78
N GLU A 95 10.44 11.74 -3.64
CA GLU A 95 10.90 12.81 -4.51
C GLU A 95 11.56 12.32 -5.78
N ASN A 96 12.23 11.18 -5.70
CA ASN A 96 12.93 10.61 -6.85
C ASN A 96 12.16 9.52 -7.57
N SER A 97 10.97 9.19 -7.08
CA SER A 97 10.07 8.25 -7.76
C SER A 97 9.09 9.05 -8.59
N LYS A 98 9.00 8.71 -9.86
CA LYS A 98 8.19 9.50 -10.78
C LYS A 98 7.55 8.64 -11.85
N SER A 99 6.49 9.16 -12.44
CA SER A 99 5.80 8.52 -13.54
C SER A 99 5.66 9.56 -14.65
N THR A 100 5.95 9.15 -15.87
CA THR A 100 5.93 10.03 -17.03
C THR A 100 5.02 9.45 -18.09
N ILE A 101 4.18 10.30 -18.68
CA ILE A 101 3.30 9.88 -19.77
C ILE A 101 3.70 10.62 -21.03
N VAL A 102 3.77 9.88 -22.14
CA VAL A 102 4.08 10.41 -23.45
C VAL A 102 3.05 9.87 -24.43
N LEU A 103 2.55 10.73 -25.29
CA LEU A 103 1.68 10.28 -26.37
C LEU A 103 2.56 9.84 -27.54
N GLU A 104 2.46 8.56 -27.87
CA GLU A 104 3.16 7.97 -29.02
C GLU A 104 2.11 7.56 -30.04
N ASP A 105 2.44 7.66 -31.28
CA ASP A 105 1.57 7.26 -32.41
C ASP A 105 0.06 7.20 -32.07
N ASN A 106 -0.41 6.04 -31.63
CA ASN A 106 -1.82 5.82 -31.34
C ASN A 106 -2.09 5.45 -29.88
N TYR A 107 -1.11 5.62 -29.00
CA TYR A 107 -1.29 5.24 -27.62
C TYR A 107 -0.47 6.12 -26.69
N TYR A 108 -0.87 6.13 -25.42
CA TYR A 108 -0.08 6.79 -24.38
C TYR A 108 0.82 5.77 -23.72
N ASN A 109 2.08 6.12 -23.58
CA ASN A 109 3.05 5.28 -22.90
C ASN A 109 3.34 5.88 -21.54
N ILE A 110 3.03 5.15 -20.47
CA ILE A 110 3.26 5.59 -19.11
C ILE A 110 4.42 4.80 -18.54
N LYS A 111 5.50 5.48 -18.25
CA LYS A 111 6.69 4.88 -17.66
C LYS A 111 6.77 5.32 -16.20
N THR A 112 6.75 4.34 -15.32
CA THR A 112 6.78 4.59 -13.88
C THR A 112 8.07 4.06 -13.30
N GLU A 113 8.77 4.92 -12.57
CA GLU A 113 10.03 4.57 -11.92
C GLU A 113 9.86 4.73 -10.43
N LEU A 114 10.06 3.64 -9.69
CA LEU A 114 9.94 3.62 -8.24
C LEU A 114 11.29 3.34 -7.62
N LYS A 115 11.65 4.16 -6.65
CA LYS A 115 12.89 4.02 -5.91
C LYS A 115 12.56 3.73 -4.46
N CYS A 116 12.91 2.55 -4.00
CA CYS A 116 12.69 2.15 -2.62
C CYS A 116 14.01 1.63 -2.06
N ASN A 117 14.47 2.26 -0.99
CA ASN A 117 15.73 1.88 -0.36
C ASN A 117 16.85 2.06 -1.39
N ASN A 118 17.58 1.02 -1.72
CA ASN A 118 18.64 1.12 -2.73
C ASN A 118 18.26 0.44 -4.04
N GLU A 119 16.96 0.15 -4.21
CA GLU A 119 16.48 -0.51 -5.41
C GLU A 119 15.66 0.44 -6.24
N THR A 120 15.78 0.32 -7.54
CA THR A 120 14.96 1.08 -8.48
C THR A 120 14.30 0.09 -9.44
N LYS A 121 12.98 0.20 -9.59
CA LYS A 121 12.22 -0.62 -10.51
C LYS A 121 11.41 0.27 -11.42
N THR A 122 11.22 -0.18 -12.63
CA THR A 122 10.43 0.56 -13.60
C THR A 122 9.31 -0.31 -14.16
N SER A 123 8.25 0.35 -14.59
CA SER A 123 7.12 -0.30 -15.21
C SER A 123 6.69 0.54 -16.40
N GLU A 124 6.14 -0.11 -17.40
CA GLU A 124 5.68 0.58 -18.59
C GLU A 124 4.28 0.09 -18.93
N ILE A 125 3.35 1.02 -19.05
CA ILE A 125 1.96 0.71 -19.37
C ILE A 125 1.58 1.48 -20.62
N LYS A 126 0.89 0.82 -21.52
CA LYS A 126 0.41 1.43 -22.75
C LYS A 126 -1.11 1.56 -22.69
N LEU A 127 -1.59 2.77 -22.85
CA LEU A 127 -3.02 3.04 -22.88
C LEU A 127 -3.44 3.36 -24.31
N GLY A 128 -4.48 2.68 -24.77
CA GLY A 128 -5.01 2.94 -26.10
C GLY A 128 -5.56 4.34 -26.20
N ASN A 129 -5.39 4.95 -27.36
CA ASN A 129 -5.82 6.31 -27.62
C ASN A 129 -7.11 6.35 -28.44
N SER A 130 -7.63 5.21 -28.76
CA SER A 130 -8.75 5.10 -29.72
C SER A 130 -10.12 5.16 -29.07
N GLU A 131 -10.15 5.23 -27.76
CA GLU A 131 -11.46 5.28 -27.12
C GLU A 131 -12.04 6.67 -27.17
#